data_d1c61791a8abc68c5d251cf6ab0a1f7d
#
_entry.id   d1c61791a8abc68c5d251cf6ab0a1f7d
#
_cell.length_a   1.000
_cell.length_b   1.000
_cell.length_c   1.000
_cell.angle_alpha   90.00
_cell.angle_beta   90.00
_cell.angle_gamma   90.00
#
_symmetry.space_group_name_H-M   'P 1'
#
loop_
_entity.id
_entity.type
_entity.pdbx_description
1 polymer ?
#
loop_
_entity_poly.entity_id
_entity_poly.type
_entity_poly.pdbx_seq_one_letter_code
_entity_poly.pdbx_strand_id
1 'polypeptide(L)'
;MKKWLMITAVALLTACSSAENKSYYQLPVAAQAGGQSIASQGNRLLWVEQVAVPDYLAGNGVVYQTSDVQYVIANNNLWASPLDQQLRNTLVANLSSQLPGWVVASQPLGSDQDTLNVNVTNFHGRYDGKVIVSGEWLLNHQGQLIKRPFHLELTQQKDGYDEMVKVLAQGWAQESASIAREISRLP
;
A
#
# COMPACT_ATOMS: atom_id res chain seq x y z
N MET A 1 11.46 36.68 51.06
CA MET A 1 11.87 36.78 49.63
C MET A 1 12.34 35.44 49.04
N LYS A 2 13.15 34.63 49.76
CA LYS A 2 13.62 33.29 49.26
C LYS A 2 12.51 32.25 49.00
N LYS A 3 11.40 32.28 49.76
CA LYS A 3 10.26 31.34 49.59
C LYS A 3 9.41 31.65 48.35
N TRP A 4 9.34 32.87 47.92
CA TRP A 4 8.61 33.24 46.71
C TRP A 4 9.35 32.90 45.42
N LEU A 5 10.68 32.93 45.47
CA LEU A 5 11.53 32.48 44.33
C LEU A 5 11.43 30.97 44.07
N MET A 6 11.22 30.14 45.10
CA MET A 6 11.04 28.69 44.93
C MET A 6 9.68 28.34 44.30
N ILE A 7 8.63 29.08 44.58
CA ILE A 7 7.28 28.85 44.01
C ILE A 7 7.27 29.20 42.51
N THR A 8 7.98 30.24 42.11
CA THR A 8 8.08 30.63 40.67
C THR A 8 8.90 29.61 39.85
N ALA A 9 9.90 28.97 40.44
CA ALA A 9 10.73 27.95 39.77
C ALA A 9 9.97 26.64 39.50
N VAL A 10 9.02 26.28 40.36
CA VAL A 10 8.21 25.04 40.19
C VAL A 10 7.12 25.23 39.12
N ALA A 11 6.61 26.47 38.93
CA ALA A 11 5.60 26.72 37.89
C ALA A 11 6.13 26.69 36.46
N LEU A 12 7.45 26.71 36.24
CA LEU A 12 8.10 26.66 34.93
C LEU A 12 8.34 25.23 34.43
N LEU A 13 8.13 24.20 35.27
CA LEU A 13 8.35 22.79 34.91
C LEU A 13 7.11 22.08 34.35
N THR A 14 5.96 22.75 34.26
CA THR A 14 4.73 22.18 33.69
C THR A 14 4.55 22.47 32.19
N ALA A 15 5.57 23.02 31.54
CA ALA A 15 5.51 23.32 30.11
C ALA A 15 5.87 22.10 29.29
N CYS A 16 4.85 21.54 28.66
CA CYS A 16 4.90 20.77 27.42
C CYS A 16 5.41 19.33 27.45
N SER A 17 4.51 18.41 27.70
CA SER A 17 4.45 17.25 26.84
C SER A 17 3.09 17.24 26.13
N SER A 18 2.94 18.00 25.06
CA SER A 18 1.94 17.67 24.06
C SER A 18 2.39 16.35 23.46
N ALA A 19 1.80 15.25 23.88
CA ALA A 19 1.95 13.98 23.20
C ALA A 19 1.53 14.22 21.76
N GLU A 20 2.48 14.21 20.82
CA GLU A 20 2.18 14.26 19.40
C GLU A 20 1.30 13.06 19.08
N ASN A 21 0.02 13.31 18.76
CA ASN A 21 -0.92 12.26 18.41
C ASN A 21 -0.47 11.62 17.09
N LYS A 22 -0.06 10.36 17.15
CA LYS A 22 0.28 9.57 15.97
C LYS A 22 -0.97 8.89 15.43
N SER A 23 -1.17 9.00 14.13
CA SER A 23 -2.21 8.28 13.38
C SER A 23 -1.57 7.12 12.63
N TYR A 24 -2.22 5.97 12.65
CA TYR A 24 -1.75 4.77 11.97
C TYR A 24 -2.73 4.38 10.88
N TYR A 25 -2.21 4.17 9.68
CA TYR A 25 -2.98 3.89 8.48
C TYR A 25 -2.75 2.47 7.98
N GLN A 26 -3.82 1.86 7.55
CA GLN A 26 -3.79 0.57 6.88
C GLN A 26 -4.60 0.65 5.58
N LEU A 27 -4.07 0.06 4.51
CA LEU A 27 -4.81 -0.03 3.26
C LEU A 27 -6.04 -0.91 3.45
N PRO A 28 -7.25 -0.42 3.12
CA PRO A 28 -8.45 -1.24 3.21
C PRO A 28 -8.35 -2.41 2.23
N VAL A 29 -8.60 -3.59 2.75
CA VAL A 29 -8.82 -4.78 1.92
C VAL A 29 -10.26 -4.70 1.42
N ALA A 30 -10.48 -4.86 0.11
CA ALA A 30 -11.84 -5.00 -0.41
C ALA A 30 -12.55 -6.13 0.38
N ALA A 31 -13.71 -5.80 0.95
CA ALA A 31 -14.47 -6.78 1.73
C ALA A 31 -14.70 -8.02 0.86
N GLN A 32 -14.09 -9.13 1.26
CA GLN A 32 -14.37 -10.41 0.62
C GLN A 32 -15.84 -10.71 0.89
N ALA A 33 -16.66 -10.68 -0.14
CA ALA A 33 -18.04 -11.10 -0.05
C ALA A 33 -18.04 -12.57 0.35
N GLY A 34 -18.31 -12.81 1.65
CA GLY A 34 -18.55 -14.09 2.31
C GLY A 34 -17.57 -15.19 1.92
N GLY A 35 -16.84 -15.72 2.88
CA GLY A 35 -15.89 -16.84 2.69
C GLY A 35 -16.53 -18.07 2.06
N GLN A 36 -16.75 -18.03 0.77
CA GLN A 36 -16.98 -19.24 -0.01
C GLN A 36 -15.60 -19.85 -0.19
N SER A 37 -15.43 -21.02 0.43
CA SER A 37 -14.37 -21.95 0.05
C SER A 37 -14.53 -22.20 -1.45
N ILE A 38 -13.74 -21.50 -2.27
CA ILE A 38 -13.69 -21.76 -3.70
C ILE A 38 -12.89 -23.06 -3.83
N ALA A 39 -13.61 -24.18 -3.86
CA ALA A 39 -13.07 -25.38 -4.46
C ALA A 39 -12.90 -25.05 -5.94
N SER A 40 -11.73 -24.56 -6.32
CA SER A 40 -11.40 -24.26 -7.71
C SER A 40 -11.38 -25.58 -8.47
N GLN A 41 -12.31 -25.77 -9.38
CA GLN A 41 -12.31 -26.91 -10.30
C GLN A 41 -11.24 -26.78 -11.42
N GLY A 42 -10.41 -25.75 -11.38
CA GLY A 42 -9.26 -25.58 -12.27
C GLY A 42 -8.06 -25.16 -11.44
N ASN A 43 -7.02 -25.96 -11.45
CA ASN A 43 -5.83 -25.81 -10.62
C ASN A 43 -4.87 -24.73 -11.15
N ARG A 44 -5.35 -23.53 -11.49
CA ARG A 44 -4.47 -22.42 -11.84
C ARG A 44 -3.96 -21.79 -10.53
N LEU A 45 -2.64 -21.78 -10.37
CA LEU A 45 -1.96 -21.32 -9.16
C LEU A 45 -1.21 -20.03 -9.47
N LEU A 46 -1.41 -18.98 -8.66
CA LEU A 46 -0.70 -17.72 -8.76
C LEU A 46 -0.03 -17.40 -7.43
N TRP A 47 1.27 -17.35 -7.43
CA TRP A 47 2.04 -16.89 -6.29
C TRP A 47 2.44 -15.43 -6.47
N VAL A 48 1.94 -14.55 -5.59
CA VAL A 48 2.43 -13.17 -5.47
C VAL A 48 3.71 -13.23 -4.62
N GLU A 49 4.85 -13.36 -5.30
CA GLU A 49 6.14 -13.59 -4.66
C GLU A 49 6.60 -12.36 -3.89
N GLN A 50 6.57 -11.19 -4.54
CA GLN A 50 7.05 -9.96 -3.95
C GLN A 50 6.27 -8.74 -4.43
N VAL A 51 6.09 -7.78 -3.53
CA VAL A 51 5.81 -6.37 -3.87
C VAL A 51 6.95 -5.55 -3.27
N ALA A 52 7.85 -5.06 -4.11
CA ALA A 52 8.97 -4.24 -3.69
C ALA A 52 8.58 -2.75 -3.72
N VAL A 53 9.14 -1.98 -2.79
CA VAL A 53 9.04 -0.53 -2.72
C VAL A 53 10.44 0.08 -2.59
N PRO A 54 10.70 1.31 -3.10
CA PRO A 54 11.97 1.98 -2.92
C PRO A 54 12.16 2.44 -1.47
N ASP A 55 13.42 2.69 -1.07
CA ASP A 55 13.81 3.01 0.31
C ASP A 55 13.00 4.17 0.92
N TYR A 56 12.67 5.20 0.14
CA TYR A 56 11.92 6.34 0.65
C TYR A 56 10.47 6.00 1.01
N LEU A 57 9.91 4.91 0.49
CA LEU A 57 8.60 4.35 0.83
C LEU A 57 8.68 3.21 1.86
N ALA A 58 9.87 2.65 2.10
CA ALA A 58 10.05 1.51 3.02
C ALA A 58 9.97 1.92 4.50
N GLY A 59 10.04 3.22 4.79
CA GLY A 59 9.85 3.75 6.15
C GLY A 59 8.40 3.67 6.62
N ASN A 60 8.18 3.93 7.90
CA ASN A 60 6.84 3.87 8.49
C ASN A 60 5.96 5.11 8.17
N GLY A 61 6.56 6.25 7.79
CA GLY A 61 5.83 7.49 7.54
C GLY A 61 5.13 7.48 6.17
N VAL A 62 3.90 8.00 6.13
CA VAL A 62 3.21 8.24 4.86
C VAL A 62 3.94 9.33 4.10
N VAL A 63 4.21 9.11 2.82
CA VAL A 63 5.01 10.00 1.99
C VAL A 63 4.14 11.00 1.24
N TYR A 64 4.61 12.25 1.17
CA TYR A 64 3.98 13.31 0.41
C TYR A 64 5.03 14.08 -0.40
N GLN A 65 4.78 14.26 -1.68
CA GLN A 65 5.62 15.05 -2.59
C GLN A 65 5.23 16.53 -2.48
N THR A 66 6.18 17.38 -2.10
CA THR A 66 5.97 18.82 -1.88
C THR A 66 6.35 19.69 -3.08
N SER A 67 7.18 19.16 -3.98
CA SER A 67 7.54 19.78 -5.27
C SER A 67 8.02 18.69 -6.22
N ASP A 68 8.42 19.07 -7.43
CA ASP A 68 8.88 18.11 -8.46
C ASP A 68 10.04 17.21 -8.00
N VAL A 69 10.82 17.65 -7.02
CA VAL A 69 12.04 16.95 -6.57
C VAL A 69 12.10 16.73 -5.05
N GLN A 70 11.07 17.13 -4.31
CA GLN A 70 11.08 17.07 -2.84
C GLN A 70 9.97 16.20 -2.28
N TYR A 71 10.31 15.38 -1.31
CA TYR A 71 9.38 14.54 -0.56
C TYR A 71 9.51 14.81 0.93
N VAL A 72 8.39 14.70 1.64
CA VAL A 72 8.30 14.69 3.09
C VAL A 72 7.79 13.33 3.54
N ILE A 73 8.46 12.75 4.51
CA ILE A 73 8.02 11.53 5.20
C ILE A 73 7.37 11.97 6.50
N ALA A 74 6.10 11.64 6.68
CA ALA A 74 5.34 12.10 7.84
C ALA A 74 5.85 11.46 9.14
N ASN A 75 6.02 12.27 10.19
CA ASN A 75 6.44 11.81 11.50
C ASN A 75 5.26 11.26 12.34
N ASN A 76 4.05 11.78 12.12
CA ASN A 76 2.86 11.49 12.92
C ASN A 76 1.75 10.77 12.16
N ASN A 77 1.88 10.57 10.85
CA ASN A 77 0.97 9.82 10.01
C ASN A 77 1.72 8.60 9.47
N LEU A 78 1.51 7.46 10.10
CA LEU A 78 2.36 6.29 9.94
C LEU A 78 1.59 5.13 9.34
N TRP A 79 2.25 4.28 8.59
CA TRP A 79 1.71 2.99 8.22
C TRP A 79 1.64 2.07 9.43
N ALA A 80 0.52 1.38 9.63
CA ALA A 80 0.32 0.43 10.74
C ALA A 80 1.16 -0.85 10.60
N SER A 81 1.58 -1.16 9.38
CA SER A 81 2.49 -2.26 9.02
C SER A 81 3.37 -1.81 7.87
N PRO A 82 4.50 -2.45 7.58
CA PRO A 82 5.32 -2.14 6.42
C PRO A 82 4.51 -2.08 5.12
N LEU A 83 4.74 -1.02 4.32
CA LEU A 83 3.90 -0.72 3.14
C LEU A 83 3.94 -1.85 2.11
N ASP A 84 5.11 -2.45 1.86
CA ASP A 84 5.29 -3.59 0.96
C ASP A 84 4.40 -4.78 1.34
N GLN A 85 4.28 -5.06 2.65
CA GLN A 85 3.41 -6.12 3.16
C GLN A 85 1.94 -5.78 2.98
N GLN A 86 1.53 -4.52 3.25
CA GLN A 86 0.16 -4.08 3.04
C GLN A 86 -0.23 -4.18 1.56
N LEU A 87 0.64 -3.71 0.67
CA LEU A 87 0.43 -3.78 -0.77
C LEU A 87 0.32 -5.23 -1.25
N ARG A 88 1.22 -6.12 -0.80
CA ARG A 88 1.16 -7.54 -1.15
C ARG A 88 -0.12 -8.20 -0.65
N ASN A 89 -0.49 -7.98 0.61
CA ASN A 89 -1.70 -8.59 1.18
C ASN A 89 -2.98 -8.11 0.49
N THR A 90 -3.08 -6.82 0.19
CA THR A 90 -4.23 -6.25 -0.52
C THR A 90 -4.26 -6.70 -1.99
N LEU A 91 -3.10 -6.86 -2.64
CA LEU A 91 -3.01 -7.40 -4.00
C LEU A 91 -3.52 -8.84 -4.05
N VAL A 92 -3.05 -9.71 -3.14
CA VAL A 92 -3.53 -11.11 -3.04
C VAL A 92 -5.04 -11.15 -2.85
N ALA A 93 -5.58 -10.34 -1.94
CA ALA A 93 -7.02 -10.28 -1.70
C ALA A 93 -7.81 -9.80 -2.93
N ASN A 94 -7.35 -8.75 -3.59
CA ASN A 94 -7.98 -8.19 -4.80
C ASN A 94 -7.94 -9.19 -5.96
N LEU A 95 -6.79 -9.83 -6.21
CA LEU A 95 -6.65 -10.84 -7.26
C LEU A 95 -7.50 -12.07 -6.97
N SER A 96 -7.53 -12.56 -5.72
CA SER A 96 -8.37 -13.69 -5.32
C SER A 96 -9.86 -13.43 -5.60
N SER A 97 -10.33 -12.20 -5.40
CA SER A 97 -11.73 -11.82 -5.67
C SER A 97 -12.06 -11.69 -7.16
N GLN A 98 -11.05 -11.40 -8.00
CA GLN A 98 -11.24 -11.06 -9.42
C GLN A 98 -10.82 -12.18 -10.39
N LEU A 99 -10.17 -13.21 -9.90
CA LEU A 99 -9.71 -14.36 -10.68
C LEU A 99 -10.45 -15.64 -10.25
N PRO A 100 -11.73 -15.82 -10.63
CA PRO A 100 -12.44 -17.03 -10.33
C PRO A 100 -11.75 -18.22 -11.00
N GLY A 101 -11.54 -19.30 -10.26
CA GLY A 101 -10.81 -20.50 -10.74
C GLY A 101 -9.29 -20.47 -10.54
N TRP A 102 -8.76 -19.37 -9.95
CA TRP A 102 -7.36 -19.30 -9.53
C TRP A 102 -7.25 -19.41 -8.01
N VAL A 103 -6.18 -20.03 -7.56
CA VAL A 103 -5.74 -19.96 -6.17
C VAL A 103 -4.60 -18.95 -6.12
N VAL A 104 -4.84 -17.81 -5.48
CA VAL A 104 -3.85 -16.74 -5.35
C VAL A 104 -3.33 -16.73 -3.92
N ALA A 105 -2.01 -16.76 -3.74
CA ALA A 105 -1.38 -16.79 -2.42
C ALA A 105 -0.11 -15.93 -2.34
N SER A 106 0.25 -15.54 -1.11
CA SER A 106 1.51 -14.87 -0.80
C SER A 106 2.66 -15.84 -0.46
N GLN A 107 2.39 -17.15 -0.50
CA GLN A 107 3.37 -18.21 -0.28
C GLN A 107 3.40 -19.11 -1.51
N PRO A 108 4.52 -19.80 -1.78
CA PRO A 108 4.61 -20.73 -2.89
C PRO A 108 3.61 -21.87 -2.72
N LEU A 109 2.93 -22.22 -3.79
CA LEU A 109 1.86 -23.22 -3.83
C LEU A 109 2.30 -24.56 -4.43
N GLY A 110 3.40 -24.59 -5.19
CA GLY A 110 3.92 -25.78 -5.85
C GLY A 110 4.86 -25.46 -7.01
N SER A 111 5.24 -26.46 -7.80
CA SER A 111 6.16 -26.29 -8.94
C SER A 111 5.49 -25.65 -10.17
N ASP A 112 4.20 -25.92 -10.38
CA ASP A 112 3.46 -25.54 -11.59
C ASP A 112 2.59 -24.30 -11.35
N GLN A 113 3.18 -23.28 -10.71
CA GLN A 113 2.52 -22.02 -10.39
C GLN A 113 3.04 -20.88 -11.25
N ASP A 114 2.15 -19.96 -11.58
CA ASP A 114 2.55 -18.67 -12.09
C ASP A 114 3.13 -17.81 -10.96
N THR A 115 4.08 -16.93 -11.28
CA THR A 115 4.74 -16.08 -10.30
C THR A 115 4.59 -14.62 -10.68
N LEU A 116 4.06 -13.80 -9.78
CA LEU A 116 3.89 -12.37 -9.95
C LEU A 116 4.81 -11.61 -9.02
N ASN A 117 5.64 -10.75 -9.60
CA ASN A 117 6.47 -9.77 -8.91
C ASN A 117 6.03 -8.36 -9.29
N VAL A 118 5.92 -7.48 -8.32
CA VAL A 118 5.56 -6.07 -8.53
C VAL A 118 6.64 -5.17 -7.92
N ASN A 119 7.11 -4.21 -8.71
CA ASN A 119 8.02 -3.17 -8.26
C ASN A 119 7.28 -1.83 -8.30
N VAL A 120 6.86 -1.34 -7.14
CA VAL A 120 6.21 -0.04 -6.98
C VAL A 120 7.28 1.04 -6.93
N THR A 121 7.18 2.05 -7.78
CA THR A 121 8.13 3.18 -7.81
C THR A 121 7.58 4.42 -7.12
N ASN A 122 6.26 4.63 -7.14
CA ASN A 122 5.61 5.75 -6.47
C ASN A 122 4.31 5.30 -5.79
N PHE A 123 4.12 5.72 -4.54
CA PHE A 123 2.92 5.49 -3.75
C PHE A 123 2.78 6.60 -2.72
N HIS A 124 2.33 7.78 -3.17
CA HIS A 124 2.36 9.00 -2.35
C HIS A 124 1.33 10.03 -2.80
N GLY A 125 1.01 11.00 -1.92
CA GLY A 125 0.30 12.21 -2.30
C GLY A 125 1.23 13.22 -2.98
N ARG A 126 0.65 14.14 -3.73
CA ARG A 126 1.37 15.20 -4.46
C ARG A 126 0.77 16.58 -4.16
N TYR A 127 1.60 17.62 -4.23
CA TYR A 127 1.27 19.01 -3.89
C TYR A 127 0.12 19.61 -4.71
N ASP A 128 -0.25 19.00 -5.83
CA ASP A 128 -1.37 19.43 -6.69
C ASP A 128 -2.71 18.75 -6.34
N GLY A 129 -2.80 18.12 -5.17
CA GLY A 129 -4.01 17.43 -4.70
C GLY A 129 -4.26 16.08 -5.35
N LYS A 130 -3.25 15.49 -5.99
CA LYS A 130 -3.32 14.16 -6.56
C LYS A 130 -2.56 13.14 -5.72
N VAL A 131 -2.85 11.87 -5.94
CA VAL A 131 -2.02 10.74 -5.50
C VAL A 131 -1.44 10.04 -6.72
N ILE A 132 -0.24 9.51 -6.55
CA ILE A 132 0.51 8.80 -7.58
C ILE A 132 0.69 7.36 -7.15
N VAL A 133 0.27 6.43 -8.00
CA VAL A 133 0.51 5.00 -7.86
C VAL A 133 1.16 4.52 -9.15
N SER A 134 2.43 4.19 -9.10
CA SER A 134 3.16 3.76 -10.30
C SER A 134 4.20 2.70 -10.02
N GLY A 135 4.59 1.99 -11.06
CA GLY A 135 5.57 0.92 -11.00
C GLY A 135 5.52 0.04 -12.24
N GLU A 136 5.90 -1.19 -12.05
CA GLU A 136 5.83 -2.24 -13.06
C GLU A 136 5.57 -3.59 -12.41
N TRP A 137 4.99 -4.50 -13.13
CA TRP A 137 4.87 -5.90 -12.70
C TRP A 137 5.44 -6.84 -13.74
N LEU A 138 5.91 -7.97 -13.24
CA LEU A 138 6.49 -9.07 -14.01
C LEU A 138 5.75 -10.36 -13.64
N LEU A 139 5.09 -10.95 -14.61
CA LEU A 139 4.44 -12.25 -14.48
C LEU A 139 5.28 -13.30 -15.23
N ASN A 140 5.59 -14.38 -14.56
CA ASN A 140 6.07 -15.61 -15.20
C ASN A 140 4.89 -16.56 -15.34
N HIS A 141 4.42 -16.74 -16.58
CA HIS A 141 3.35 -17.66 -16.93
C HIS A 141 3.92 -18.79 -17.76
N GLN A 142 3.95 -20.01 -17.23
CA GLN A 142 4.46 -21.20 -17.94
C GLN A 142 5.85 -21.00 -18.56
N GLY A 143 6.75 -20.28 -17.87
CA GLY A 143 8.10 -19.95 -18.36
C GLY A 143 8.16 -18.73 -19.29
N GLN A 144 7.05 -18.14 -19.65
CA GLN A 144 6.97 -16.93 -20.45
C GLN A 144 6.89 -15.68 -19.54
N LEU A 145 7.80 -14.73 -19.75
CA LEU A 145 7.86 -13.51 -18.97
C LEU A 145 7.03 -12.40 -19.63
N ILE A 146 6.08 -11.84 -18.87
CA ILE A 146 5.23 -10.72 -19.27
C ILE A 146 5.50 -9.57 -18.34
N LYS A 147 6.00 -8.44 -18.87
CA LYS A 147 6.30 -7.22 -18.11
C LYS A 147 5.38 -6.09 -18.55
N ARG A 148 4.81 -5.34 -17.60
CA ARG A 148 3.96 -4.17 -17.87
C ARG A 148 4.26 -3.05 -16.86
N PRO A 149 4.50 -1.83 -17.33
CA PRO A 149 4.51 -0.64 -16.48
C PRO A 149 3.08 -0.20 -16.17
N PHE A 150 2.90 0.49 -15.04
CA PHE A 150 1.66 1.18 -14.70
C PHE A 150 1.92 2.57 -14.12
N HIS A 151 1.01 3.49 -14.38
CA HIS A 151 1.04 4.84 -13.84
C HIS A 151 -0.38 5.37 -13.69
N LEU A 152 -0.81 5.60 -12.46
CA LEU A 152 -2.12 6.14 -12.14
C LEU A 152 -1.95 7.46 -11.37
N GLU A 153 -2.69 8.46 -11.80
CA GLU A 153 -2.89 9.72 -11.09
C GLU A 153 -4.37 9.85 -10.72
N LEU A 154 -4.68 9.94 -9.43
CA LEU A 154 -6.05 10.10 -8.94
C LEU A 154 -6.15 11.38 -8.12
N THR A 155 -7.27 12.09 -8.25
CA THR A 155 -7.51 13.34 -7.53
C THR A 155 -8.13 13.06 -6.16
N GLN A 156 -7.58 13.68 -5.10
CA GLN A 156 -8.19 13.71 -3.78
C GLN A 156 -9.43 14.63 -3.81
N GLN A 157 -10.51 14.21 -3.16
CA GLN A 157 -11.73 15.01 -3.04
C GLN A 157 -11.68 15.96 -1.84
N LYS A 158 -10.81 15.66 -0.89
CA LYS A 158 -10.58 16.43 0.35
C LYS A 158 -9.12 16.42 0.72
N ASP A 159 -8.67 17.44 1.44
CA ASP A 159 -7.34 17.46 2.00
C ASP A 159 -7.21 16.49 3.18
N GLY A 160 -5.98 16.07 3.44
CA GLY A 160 -5.60 15.27 4.60
C GLY A 160 -5.18 13.85 4.28
N TYR A 161 -4.47 13.26 5.24
CA TYR A 161 -3.90 11.90 5.09
C TYR A 161 -4.96 10.80 4.99
N ASP A 162 -6.09 10.95 5.68
CA ASP A 162 -7.18 9.97 5.61
C ASP A 162 -7.72 9.82 4.19
N GLU A 163 -7.95 10.93 3.51
CA GLU A 163 -8.41 10.91 2.13
C GLU A 163 -7.30 10.43 1.19
N MET A 164 -6.08 10.91 1.39
CA MET A 164 -4.92 10.49 0.60
C MET A 164 -4.76 8.96 0.62
N VAL A 165 -4.80 8.34 1.80
CA VAL A 165 -4.68 6.88 1.94
C VAL A 165 -5.83 6.14 1.27
N LYS A 166 -7.06 6.65 1.35
CA LYS A 166 -8.21 6.06 0.64
C LYS A 166 -8.04 6.11 -0.87
N VAL A 167 -7.58 7.24 -1.40
CA VAL A 167 -7.37 7.40 -2.84
C VAL A 167 -6.17 6.58 -3.33
N LEU A 168 -5.10 6.47 -2.54
CA LEU A 168 -3.98 5.54 -2.80
C LEU A 168 -4.48 4.09 -2.87
N ALA A 169 -5.32 3.67 -1.94
CA ALA A 169 -5.91 2.33 -1.95
C ALA A 169 -6.81 2.09 -3.17
N GLN A 170 -7.56 3.10 -3.61
CA GLN A 170 -8.34 3.03 -4.86
C GLN A 170 -7.44 2.83 -6.08
N GLY A 171 -6.33 3.58 -6.17
CA GLY A 171 -5.35 3.42 -7.25
C GLY A 171 -4.76 2.01 -7.27
N TRP A 172 -4.39 1.48 -6.10
CA TRP A 172 -3.88 0.12 -5.99
C TRP A 172 -4.91 -0.95 -6.37
N ALA A 173 -6.17 -0.76 -5.99
CA ALA A 173 -7.26 -1.65 -6.40
C ALA A 173 -7.52 -1.60 -7.91
N GLN A 174 -7.42 -0.42 -8.55
CA GLN A 174 -7.52 -0.28 -10.00
C GLN A 174 -6.40 -1.02 -10.73
N GLU A 175 -5.16 -0.90 -10.25
CA GLU A 175 -4.04 -1.65 -10.82
C GLU A 175 -4.20 -3.15 -10.59
N SER A 176 -4.60 -3.58 -9.39
CA SER A 176 -4.91 -5.00 -9.13
C SER A 176 -5.94 -5.55 -10.13
N ALA A 177 -6.98 -4.76 -10.45
CA ALA A 177 -7.98 -5.13 -11.45
C ALA A 177 -7.41 -5.17 -12.88
N SER A 178 -6.45 -4.31 -13.19
CA SER A 178 -5.73 -4.34 -14.47
C SER A 178 -4.92 -5.62 -14.62
N ILE A 179 -4.15 -5.97 -13.60
CA ILE A 179 -3.37 -7.23 -13.53
C ILE A 179 -4.30 -8.43 -13.68
N ALA A 180 -5.42 -8.47 -12.96
CA ALA A 180 -6.38 -9.58 -13.04
C ALA A 180 -6.94 -9.75 -14.47
N ARG A 181 -7.28 -8.64 -15.15
CA ARG A 181 -7.74 -8.69 -16.55
C ARG A 181 -6.69 -9.24 -17.50
N GLU A 182 -5.43 -8.87 -17.33
CA GLU A 182 -4.34 -9.42 -18.17
C GLU A 182 -4.16 -10.91 -17.91
N ILE A 183 -4.12 -11.34 -16.65
CA ILE A 183 -3.99 -12.76 -16.26
C ILE A 183 -5.17 -13.60 -16.79
N SER A 184 -6.41 -13.06 -16.71
CA SER A 184 -7.60 -13.80 -17.17
C SER A 184 -7.66 -14.05 -18.68
N ARG A 185 -6.85 -13.34 -19.47
CA ARG A 185 -6.75 -13.52 -20.94
C ARG A 185 -5.71 -14.54 -21.35
N LEU A 186 -4.89 -14.98 -20.40
CA LEU A 186 -3.85 -15.97 -20.68
C LEU A 186 -4.48 -17.37 -20.89
N PRO A 187 -3.93 -18.17 -21.80
CA PRO A 187 -4.46 -19.48 -22.15
C PRO A 187 -4.42 -20.50 -21.01
#